data_a37883669f8ea1e5265de108b99a10b7
#
_entry.id   a37883669f8ea1e5265de108b99a10b7
#
_cell.length_a   1.000
_cell.length_b   1.000
_cell.length_c   1.000
_cell.angle_alpha   90.00
_cell.angle_beta   90.00
_cell.angle_gamma   90.00
#
_symmetry.space_group_name_H-M   'P 1'
#
loop_
_entity.id
_entity.type
_entity.pdbx_description
1 polymer ?
#
loop_
_entity_poly.entity_id
_entity_poly.type
_entity_poly.pdbx_seq_one_letter_code
_entity_poly.pdbx_strand_id
1 'polypeptide(L)'
;MKLVQFPRSRSRSTLRLTIASVWPLACLLTPHSPLIASEPLAKGIQDNSFFIEEAYNQEPGVVQHILNVPIDFTNGSREIAPSFTQEWPVFSQTHQFSYTIPYVFTEDDNGMADMRINYRLQAFMEDKYTPAFAPRLSLVLPTGDSDKGFGTGVMGYEFNLPFSKIVSDRWTLNFNAGMSVFPNAHDNRHLTNDNVGASAIYAVSRDFNLMLETLAGWNEDIAEGVFAFEETVERSTTAIISPGVRYAFNLPNDAQLVIGAALPIGLTSDSPDWGMFFYCSFEHPFVRTEPRQIK
;
A
#
# COMPACT_ATOMS: atom_id res chain seq x y z
N MET A 1 -37.57 -11.65 -33.04
CA MET A 1 -37.04 -12.06 -31.74
C MET A 1 -36.80 -10.82 -30.88
N LYS A 2 -37.40 -10.76 -29.72
CA LYS A 2 -37.69 -9.50 -29.01
C LYS A 2 -36.49 -8.94 -28.29
N LEU A 3 -36.08 -7.72 -28.66
CA LEU A 3 -35.19 -6.86 -27.88
C LEU A 3 -35.91 -6.38 -26.61
N VAL A 4 -35.33 -6.63 -25.45
CA VAL A 4 -35.76 -6.05 -24.17
C VAL A 4 -34.92 -4.80 -23.95
N GLN A 5 -35.54 -3.63 -24.16
CA GLN A 5 -34.97 -2.33 -23.77
C GLN A 5 -35.29 -2.10 -22.29
N PHE A 6 -34.25 -1.84 -21.49
CA PHE A 6 -34.40 -1.30 -20.13
C PHE A 6 -34.37 0.25 -20.19
N PRO A 7 -35.26 0.94 -19.50
CA PRO A 7 -35.32 2.39 -19.54
C PRO A 7 -34.28 3.00 -18.59
N ARG A 8 -33.49 3.92 -19.12
CA ARG A 8 -32.63 4.82 -18.35
C ARG A 8 -33.49 5.80 -17.56
N SER A 9 -33.55 5.63 -16.24
CA SER A 9 -34.10 6.61 -15.31
C SER A 9 -33.02 7.65 -14.96
N ARG A 10 -33.10 8.83 -15.59
CA ARG A 10 -32.40 10.03 -15.15
C ARG A 10 -33.19 10.66 -14.00
N SER A 11 -32.76 10.48 -12.77
CA SER A 11 -33.18 11.31 -11.65
C SER A 11 -32.04 12.28 -11.31
N ARG A 12 -32.17 13.53 -11.75
CA ARG A 12 -31.35 14.64 -11.25
C ARG A 12 -31.96 15.11 -9.95
N SER A 13 -31.41 14.64 -8.81
CA SER A 13 -31.62 15.29 -7.53
C SER A 13 -30.46 16.25 -7.26
N THR A 14 -30.76 17.55 -7.43
CA THR A 14 -29.87 18.63 -6.98
C THR A 14 -29.82 18.63 -5.45
N LEU A 15 -28.80 18.01 -4.88
CA LEU A 15 -28.49 18.13 -3.45
C LEU A 15 -27.82 19.48 -3.24
N ARG A 16 -28.56 20.42 -2.63
CA ARG A 16 -28.00 21.69 -2.12
C ARG A 16 -27.15 21.34 -0.91
N LEU A 17 -25.85 21.41 -1.06
CA LEU A 17 -24.89 21.33 0.04
C LEU A 17 -25.03 22.61 0.88
N THR A 18 -25.69 22.52 2.02
CA THR A 18 -25.65 23.55 3.06
C THR A 18 -24.29 23.41 3.75
N ILE A 19 -23.40 24.37 3.50
CA ILE A 19 -22.13 24.48 4.20
C ILE A 19 -22.43 24.81 5.66
N ALA A 20 -22.43 23.79 6.51
CA ALA A 20 -22.42 23.98 7.94
C ALA A 20 -21.01 24.46 8.33
N SER A 21 -20.92 25.67 8.86
CA SER A 21 -19.73 26.30 9.37
C SER A 21 -19.04 25.38 10.39
N VAL A 22 -17.90 24.84 10.02
CA VAL A 22 -16.99 24.14 10.93
C VAL A 22 -16.35 25.21 11.82
N TRP A 23 -16.78 25.28 13.05
CA TRP A 23 -16.12 26.05 14.09
C TRP A 23 -14.71 25.46 14.33
N PRO A 24 -13.66 26.29 14.43
CA PRO A 24 -12.34 25.77 14.73
C PRO A 24 -12.32 25.24 16.15
N LEU A 25 -12.06 23.94 16.32
CA LEU A 25 -11.73 23.32 17.60
C LEU A 25 -10.27 23.66 17.95
N ALA A 26 -10.03 24.97 18.13
CA ALA A 26 -8.78 25.54 18.63
C ALA A 26 -9.03 26.07 20.03
N CYS A 27 -9.03 25.20 21.03
CA CYS A 27 -8.79 25.56 22.43
C CYS A 27 -8.80 24.25 23.22
N LEU A 28 -7.62 23.82 23.61
CA LEU A 28 -7.25 23.18 24.87
C LEU A 28 -5.85 22.55 24.74
N LEU A 29 -4.86 23.38 24.41
CA LEU A 29 -3.46 23.08 24.70
C LEU A 29 -2.96 24.04 25.77
N THR A 30 -3.33 23.80 27.00
CA THR A 30 -2.60 24.39 28.12
C THR A 30 -1.35 23.55 28.38
N PRO A 31 -0.15 24.14 28.39
CA PRO A 31 1.06 23.40 28.70
C PRO A 31 1.20 23.29 30.21
N HIS A 32 0.73 22.20 30.79
CA HIS A 32 1.12 21.79 32.13
C HIS A 32 1.68 20.38 32.03
N SER A 33 2.98 20.30 31.86
CA SER A 33 3.70 19.04 32.04
C SER A 33 4.93 19.31 32.90
N PRO A 34 5.12 18.58 33.99
CA PRO A 34 6.43 18.49 34.57
C PRO A 34 7.34 17.85 33.52
N LEU A 35 8.51 18.41 33.30
CA LEU A 35 9.61 17.85 32.55
C LEU A 35 10.04 16.51 33.18
N ILE A 36 9.31 15.46 32.92
CA ILE A 36 9.89 14.12 32.95
C ILE A 36 10.72 14.07 31.67
N ALA A 37 12.05 13.99 31.80
CA ALA A 37 12.92 13.69 30.68
C ALA A 37 12.36 12.41 30.05
N SER A 38 11.63 12.55 28.94
CA SER A 38 11.18 11.39 28.18
C SER A 38 12.44 10.75 27.66
N GLU A 39 12.71 9.51 28.06
CA GLU A 39 13.66 8.69 27.34
C GLU A 39 13.37 8.82 25.85
N PRO A 40 14.40 8.95 25.00
CA PRO A 40 14.19 9.01 23.57
C PRO A 40 13.30 7.82 23.20
N LEU A 41 12.21 8.09 22.48
CA LEU A 41 11.33 7.03 21.97
C LEU A 41 12.26 6.10 21.21
N ALA A 42 12.48 4.90 21.75
CA ALA A 42 13.26 3.91 21.04
C ALA A 42 12.60 3.73 19.67
N LYS A 43 13.39 3.33 18.66
CA LYS A 43 12.92 3.03 17.31
C LYS A 43 11.47 2.57 17.37
N GLY A 44 10.56 3.36 16.81
CA GLY A 44 9.17 3.00 16.70
C GLY A 44 9.01 1.76 15.82
N ILE A 45 7.79 1.38 15.52
CA ILE A 45 7.50 0.32 14.56
C ILE A 45 8.18 0.70 13.24
N GLN A 46 9.19 -0.07 12.82
CA GLN A 46 9.85 0.05 11.53
C GLN A 46 9.21 -0.96 10.59
N ASP A 47 8.16 -0.54 9.92
CA ASP A 47 7.40 -1.40 9.03
C ASP A 47 6.68 -0.56 8.00
N ASN A 48 6.44 -1.09 6.81
CA ASN A 48 5.72 -0.38 5.76
C ASN A 48 4.38 0.16 6.28
N SER A 49 3.95 1.29 5.76
CA SER A 49 2.55 1.68 5.81
C SER A 49 1.73 0.63 5.05
N PHE A 50 0.40 0.73 5.05
CA PHE A 50 -0.43 -0.32 4.44
C PHE A 50 -0.41 -0.24 2.91
N PHE A 51 -0.51 0.99 2.35
CA PHE A 51 -0.50 1.23 0.90
C PHE A 51 0.79 1.90 0.42
N ILE A 52 1.53 2.53 1.33
CA ILE A 52 2.70 3.34 1.01
C ILE A 52 3.95 2.66 1.58
N GLU A 53 4.91 2.35 0.72
CA GLU A 53 6.18 1.75 1.15
C GLU A 53 7.03 2.77 1.91
N GLU A 54 7.66 2.34 2.99
CA GLU A 54 8.72 3.08 3.66
C GLU A 54 10.04 2.91 2.91
N ALA A 55 10.88 3.96 2.93
CA ALA A 55 12.17 3.95 2.25
C ALA A 55 13.29 3.37 3.13
N TYR A 56 13.01 2.29 3.86
CA TYR A 56 13.99 1.61 4.70
C TYR A 56 14.02 0.12 4.34
N ASN A 57 15.19 -0.36 3.92
CA ASN A 57 15.41 -1.78 3.67
C ASN A 57 15.58 -2.55 4.98
N GLN A 58 15.30 -3.85 4.94
CA GLN A 58 15.49 -4.76 6.06
C GLN A 58 16.92 -4.72 6.59
N GLU A 59 17.06 -4.80 7.91
CA GLU A 59 18.36 -4.84 8.59
C GLU A 59 19.09 -6.16 8.25
N PRO A 60 20.43 -6.16 8.21
CA PRO A 60 21.20 -7.36 7.92
C PRO A 60 20.87 -8.51 8.89
N GLY A 61 20.56 -9.66 8.33
CA GLY A 61 20.26 -10.86 9.11
C GLY A 61 18.81 -10.95 9.60
N VAL A 62 17.93 -10.07 9.16
CA VAL A 62 16.50 -10.04 9.49
C VAL A 62 15.66 -10.38 8.26
N VAL A 63 14.66 -11.21 8.42
CA VAL A 63 13.66 -11.52 7.39
C VAL A 63 12.29 -11.04 7.85
N GLN A 64 11.52 -10.49 6.93
CA GLN A 64 10.16 -10.04 7.19
C GLN A 64 9.16 -10.80 6.33
N HIS A 65 8.03 -11.18 6.93
CA HIS A 65 6.89 -11.83 6.32
C HIS A 65 5.68 -10.91 6.46
N ILE A 66 5.05 -10.56 5.37
CA ILE A 66 3.94 -9.60 5.34
C ILE A 66 2.72 -10.26 4.72
N LEU A 67 1.59 -10.19 5.41
CA LEU A 67 0.28 -10.57 4.91
C LEU A 67 -0.59 -9.31 4.87
N ASN A 68 -1.03 -8.94 3.68
CA ASN A 68 -2.01 -7.89 3.42
C ASN A 68 -3.34 -8.54 3.02
N VAL A 69 -4.44 -8.06 3.55
CA VAL A 69 -5.79 -8.54 3.19
C VAL A 69 -6.71 -7.33 2.97
N PRO A 70 -6.66 -6.70 1.78
CA PRO A 70 -7.68 -5.73 1.39
C PRO A 70 -9.00 -6.43 1.11
N ILE A 71 -10.09 -5.77 1.48
CA ILE A 71 -11.48 -6.16 1.21
C ILE A 71 -12.16 -4.91 0.69
N ASP A 72 -12.49 -4.88 -0.58
CA ASP A 72 -13.06 -3.72 -1.25
C ASP A 72 -14.54 -3.96 -1.57
N PHE A 73 -15.33 -2.91 -1.44
CA PHE A 73 -16.76 -2.90 -1.74
C PHE A 73 -17.03 -1.85 -2.83
N THR A 74 -17.59 -2.30 -3.94
CA THR A 74 -17.89 -1.48 -5.11
C THR A 74 -19.30 -1.79 -5.62
N ASN A 75 -20.22 -0.83 -5.57
CA ASN A 75 -21.61 -1.01 -6.03
C ASN A 75 -22.34 -2.21 -5.41
N GLY A 76 -21.97 -2.59 -4.18
CA GLY A 76 -22.54 -3.72 -3.46
C GLY A 76 -21.84 -5.06 -3.68
N SER A 77 -20.94 -5.17 -4.66
CA SER A 77 -20.06 -6.33 -4.85
C SER A 77 -18.84 -6.23 -3.94
N ARG A 78 -18.25 -7.39 -3.63
CA ARG A 78 -17.10 -7.49 -2.75
C ARG A 78 -15.93 -8.20 -3.46
N GLU A 79 -14.74 -7.63 -3.32
CA GLU A 79 -13.48 -8.29 -3.67
C GLU A 79 -12.59 -8.43 -2.44
N ILE A 80 -11.88 -9.55 -2.32
CA ILE A 80 -10.85 -9.79 -1.30
C ILE A 80 -9.58 -10.16 -2.05
N ALA A 81 -8.50 -9.38 -1.86
CA ALA A 81 -7.26 -9.57 -2.61
C ALA A 81 -6.04 -9.76 -1.67
N PRO A 82 -5.96 -10.88 -0.90
CA PRO A 82 -4.83 -11.13 -0.03
C PRO A 82 -3.52 -11.24 -0.81
N SER A 83 -2.45 -10.75 -0.21
CA SER A 83 -1.10 -10.91 -0.73
C SER A 83 -0.11 -11.26 0.38
N PHE A 84 0.79 -12.18 0.07
CA PHE A 84 1.91 -12.54 0.93
C PHE A 84 3.21 -12.04 0.32
N THR A 85 3.97 -11.26 1.10
CA THR A 85 5.30 -10.78 0.72
C THR A 85 6.33 -11.29 1.71
N GLN A 86 7.50 -11.68 1.20
CA GLN A 86 8.64 -12.00 2.03
C GLN A 86 9.85 -11.19 1.57
N GLU A 87 10.53 -10.55 2.52
CA GLU A 87 11.62 -9.61 2.28
C GLU A 87 12.90 -10.04 2.98
N TRP A 88 14.03 -9.94 2.26
CA TRP A 88 15.37 -10.24 2.78
C TRP A 88 16.37 -9.16 2.43
N PRO A 89 17.26 -8.78 3.36
CA PRO A 89 18.45 -8.05 3.00
C PRO A 89 19.40 -8.97 2.19
N VAL A 90 20.03 -8.41 1.17
CA VAL A 90 21.03 -9.11 0.35
C VAL A 90 22.40 -8.53 0.66
N PHE A 91 23.24 -9.28 1.36
CA PHE A 91 24.57 -8.91 1.84
C PHE A 91 24.60 -7.76 2.87
N SER A 92 23.76 -6.76 2.74
CA SER A 92 23.65 -5.59 3.61
C SER A 92 22.27 -4.97 3.53
N GLN A 93 21.98 -3.97 4.36
CA GLN A 93 20.77 -3.17 4.28
C GLN A 93 20.65 -2.35 2.98
N THR A 94 21.76 -2.20 2.22
CA THR A 94 21.76 -1.46 0.95
C THR A 94 20.91 -2.15 -0.10
N HIS A 95 20.84 -3.47 -0.09
CA HIS A 95 20.17 -4.27 -1.09
C HIS A 95 19.10 -5.14 -0.44
N GLN A 96 17.89 -5.08 -0.96
CA GLN A 96 16.78 -5.94 -0.52
C GLN A 96 16.19 -6.67 -1.70
N PHE A 97 15.93 -7.94 -1.50
CA PHE A 97 15.15 -8.78 -2.38
C PHE A 97 13.83 -9.13 -1.72
N SER A 98 12.74 -9.16 -2.48
CA SER A 98 11.48 -9.69 -2.00
C SER A 98 10.69 -10.34 -3.13
N TYR A 99 9.70 -11.15 -2.76
CA TYR A 99 8.67 -11.60 -3.68
C TYR A 99 7.29 -11.38 -3.07
N THR A 100 6.29 -11.21 -3.93
CA THR A 100 4.89 -11.06 -3.53
C THR A 100 4.03 -12.05 -4.29
N ILE A 101 3.20 -12.79 -3.56
CA ILE A 101 2.23 -13.75 -4.10
C ILE A 101 0.83 -13.23 -3.80
N PRO A 102 0.12 -12.68 -4.78
CA PRO A 102 -1.25 -12.21 -4.60
C PRO A 102 -2.27 -13.30 -4.97
N TYR A 103 -3.43 -13.23 -4.34
CA TYR A 103 -4.60 -14.05 -4.66
C TYR A 103 -5.85 -13.18 -4.64
N VAL A 104 -6.84 -13.48 -5.47
CA VAL A 104 -8.08 -12.69 -5.57
C VAL A 104 -9.28 -13.60 -5.39
N PHE A 105 -10.25 -13.11 -4.62
CA PHE A 105 -11.57 -13.70 -4.46
C PHE A 105 -12.60 -12.64 -4.85
N THR A 106 -13.40 -12.94 -5.86
CA THR A 106 -14.59 -12.17 -6.23
C THR A 106 -15.85 -12.96 -5.85
N GLU A 107 -17.02 -12.45 -6.16
CA GLU A 107 -18.28 -13.19 -5.92
C GLU A 107 -18.41 -14.41 -6.83
N ASP A 108 -17.88 -14.33 -8.05
CA ASP A 108 -18.08 -15.35 -9.08
C ASP A 108 -16.88 -16.30 -9.22
N ASP A 109 -15.66 -15.84 -8.89
CA ASP A 109 -14.45 -16.61 -9.16
C ASP A 109 -13.33 -16.33 -8.14
N ASN A 110 -12.26 -17.10 -8.22
CA ASN A 110 -11.06 -16.87 -7.43
C ASN A 110 -9.82 -17.45 -8.14
N GLY A 111 -8.65 -16.91 -7.82
CA GLY A 111 -7.40 -17.38 -8.42
C GLY A 111 -6.17 -16.62 -7.97
N MET A 112 -5.00 -17.12 -8.34
CA MET A 112 -3.76 -16.37 -8.19
C MET A 112 -3.75 -15.18 -9.16
N ALA A 113 -3.23 -14.06 -8.71
CA ALA A 113 -2.87 -12.95 -9.58
C ALA A 113 -1.38 -12.99 -9.97
N ASP A 114 -0.91 -11.99 -10.68
CA ASP A 114 0.47 -11.93 -11.16
C ASP A 114 1.45 -11.74 -10.00
N MET A 115 2.39 -12.68 -9.84
CA MET A 115 3.45 -12.62 -8.82
C MET A 115 4.44 -11.51 -9.15
N ARG A 116 5.05 -10.94 -8.10
CA ARG A 116 6.13 -9.95 -8.24
C ARG A 116 7.42 -10.44 -7.62
N ILE A 117 8.52 -10.18 -8.34
CA ILE A 117 9.89 -10.32 -7.83
C ILE A 117 10.46 -8.91 -7.74
N ASN A 118 10.89 -8.51 -6.56
CA ASN A 118 11.26 -7.14 -6.27
C ASN A 118 12.73 -7.03 -5.87
N TYR A 119 13.37 -5.98 -6.34
CA TYR A 119 14.67 -5.52 -5.88
C TYR A 119 14.57 -4.07 -5.44
N ARG A 120 15.03 -3.76 -4.22
CA ARG A 120 15.04 -2.41 -3.66
C ARG A 120 16.46 -2.00 -3.26
N LEU A 121 16.87 -0.83 -3.71
CA LEU A 121 18.18 -0.26 -3.40
C LEU A 121 18.01 0.85 -2.37
N GLN A 122 18.64 0.74 -1.19
CA GLN A 122 18.77 1.85 -0.25
C GLN A 122 19.77 2.88 -0.81
N ALA A 123 19.28 3.81 -1.61
CA ALA A 123 20.13 4.81 -2.25
C ALA A 123 20.64 5.84 -1.23
N PHE A 124 19.76 6.28 -0.32
CA PHE A 124 20.09 7.20 0.77
C PHE A 124 19.39 6.75 2.05
N MET A 125 20.10 6.70 3.17
CA MET A 125 19.49 6.70 4.51
C MET A 125 19.14 8.14 4.88
N GLU A 126 18.13 8.32 5.73
CA GLU A 126 17.81 9.66 6.18
C GLU A 126 18.90 10.26 7.09
N ASP A 127 19.05 11.55 6.99
CA ASP A 127 19.78 12.36 7.94
C ASP A 127 18.91 13.56 8.41
N LYS A 128 19.48 14.53 9.09
CA LYS A 128 18.73 15.69 9.60
C LYS A 128 17.93 16.43 8.52
N TYR A 129 18.43 16.48 7.29
CA TYR A 129 17.88 17.30 6.19
C TYR A 129 17.42 16.46 5.00
N THR A 130 18.03 15.33 4.77
CA THR A 130 17.78 14.45 3.64
C THR A 130 16.78 13.36 4.04
N PRO A 131 15.71 13.11 3.28
CA PRO A 131 14.86 11.95 3.48
C PRO A 131 15.58 10.66 3.10
N ALA A 132 15.19 9.54 3.66
CA ALA A 132 15.54 8.23 3.13
C ALA A 132 14.95 8.09 1.72
N PHE A 133 15.66 7.38 0.84
CA PHE A 133 15.21 7.07 -0.51
C PHE A 133 15.65 5.66 -0.89
N ALA A 134 14.67 4.82 -1.30
CA ALA A 134 14.94 3.42 -1.62
C ALA A 134 14.14 2.96 -2.86
N PRO A 135 14.57 3.35 -4.09
CA PRO A 135 13.89 2.95 -5.32
C PRO A 135 13.78 1.42 -5.45
N ARG A 136 12.60 0.96 -5.90
CA ARG A 136 12.28 -0.44 -6.14
C ARG A 136 12.02 -0.68 -7.62
N LEU A 137 12.57 -1.76 -8.13
CA LEU A 137 12.25 -2.35 -9.43
C LEU A 137 11.60 -3.72 -9.19
N SER A 138 10.51 -4.00 -9.89
CA SER A 138 9.84 -5.30 -9.84
C SER A 138 9.64 -5.88 -11.24
N LEU A 139 9.76 -7.20 -11.31
CA LEU A 139 9.27 -8.00 -12.44
C LEU A 139 7.91 -8.55 -12.04
N VAL A 140 6.90 -8.27 -12.84
CA VAL A 140 5.55 -8.84 -12.72
C VAL A 140 5.50 -10.06 -13.64
N LEU A 141 5.32 -11.23 -13.04
CA LEU A 141 5.31 -12.50 -13.77
C LEU A 141 3.87 -12.86 -14.13
N PRO A 142 3.60 -13.30 -15.37
CA PRO A 142 2.25 -13.66 -15.82
C PRO A 142 1.84 -15.01 -15.22
N THR A 143 1.63 -15.07 -13.93
CA THR A 143 1.24 -16.27 -13.18
C THR A 143 -0.24 -16.28 -12.84
N GLY A 144 -0.92 -15.15 -12.99
CA GLY A 144 -2.34 -14.99 -12.80
C GLY A 144 -3.14 -15.59 -13.96
N ASP A 145 -4.41 -15.85 -13.70
CA ASP A 145 -5.36 -16.33 -14.70
C ASP A 145 -5.93 -15.14 -15.48
N SER A 146 -5.33 -14.85 -16.65
CA SER A 146 -5.75 -13.71 -17.49
C SER A 146 -7.16 -13.91 -18.08
N ASP A 147 -7.60 -15.15 -18.29
CA ASP A 147 -8.95 -15.42 -18.80
C ASP A 147 -10.03 -15.06 -17.77
N LYS A 148 -9.65 -15.02 -16.50
CA LYS A 148 -10.50 -14.63 -15.38
C LYS A 148 -10.27 -13.16 -14.91
N GLY A 149 -9.37 -12.44 -15.56
CA GLY A 149 -9.01 -11.07 -15.19
C GLY A 149 -8.09 -10.97 -13.96
N PHE A 150 -7.46 -12.07 -13.50
CA PHE A 150 -6.56 -12.06 -12.34
C PHE A 150 -5.10 -11.83 -12.71
N GLY A 151 -4.79 -11.60 -13.97
CA GLY A 151 -3.46 -11.30 -14.48
C GLY A 151 -3.49 -10.68 -15.85
N THR A 152 -2.37 -10.10 -16.26
CA THR A 152 -2.24 -9.44 -17.56
C THR A 152 -1.88 -10.41 -18.69
N GLY A 153 -1.51 -11.66 -18.35
CA GLY A 153 -1.04 -12.67 -19.30
C GLY A 153 0.34 -12.38 -19.90
N VAL A 154 0.96 -11.25 -19.58
CA VAL A 154 2.27 -10.84 -20.09
C VAL A 154 3.18 -10.40 -18.93
N MET A 155 4.50 -10.45 -19.19
CA MET A 155 5.47 -9.93 -18.24
C MET A 155 5.39 -8.41 -18.17
N GLY A 156 5.33 -7.87 -16.93
CA GLY A 156 5.34 -6.45 -16.65
C GLY A 156 6.59 -6.01 -15.87
N TYR A 157 6.78 -4.70 -15.83
CA TYR A 157 7.83 -4.03 -15.06
C TYR A 157 7.18 -2.97 -14.19
N GLU A 158 7.57 -2.92 -12.92
CA GLU A 158 7.05 -1.92 -11.97
C GLU A 158 8.21 -1.17 -11.33
N PHE A 159 8.08 0.14 -11.26
CA PHE A 159 9.01 1.05 -10.62
C PHE A 159 8.28 1.76 -9.48
N ASN A 160 8.90 1.85 -8.31
CA ASN A 160 8.41 2.63 -7.21
C ASN A 160 9.55 3.44 -6.58
N LEU A 161 9.24 4.67 -6.21
CA LEU A 161 10.18 5.65 -5.65
C LEU A 161 9.72 6.04 -4.24
N PRO A 162 10.00 5.21 -3.22
CA PRO A 162 9.66 5.55 -1.84
C PRO A 162 10.63 6.58 -1.27
N PHE A 163 10.05 7.55 -0.55
CA PHE A 163 10.74 8.53 0.29
C PHE A 163 10.16 8.49 1.69
N SER A 164 11.01 8.51 2.71
CA SER A 164 10.59 8.51 4.12
C SER A 164 11.34 9.57 4.91
N LYS A 165 10.64 10.23 5.83
CA LYS A 165 11.23 11.23 6.70
C LYS A 165 10.61 11.22 8.08
N ILE A 166 11.43 11.00 9.10
CA ILE A 166 11.07 11.26 10.49
C ILE A 166 11.18 12.76 10.73
N VAL A 167 10.03 13.43 10.85
CA VAL A 167 9.97 14.89 11.00
C VAL A 167 9.94 15.32 12.46
N SER A 168 9.61 14.42 13.37
CA SER A 168 9.71 14.62 14.83
C SER A 168 9.70 13.27 15.55
N ASP A 169 9.87 13.26 16.87
CA ASP A 169 9.84 12.06 17.72
C ASP A 169 8.55 11.22 17.57
N ARG A 170 7.49 11.80 16.99
CA ARG A 170 6.18 11.17 16.85
C ARG A 170 5.67 11.09 15.42
N TRP A 171 6.21 11.85 14.50
CA TRP A 171 5.70 11.92 13.14
C TRP A 171 6.70 11.38 12.12
N THR A 172 6.26 10.41 11.34
CA THR A 172 6.95 9.93 10.14
C THR A 172 6.05 10.21 8.93
N LEU A 173 6.65 10.73 7.87
CA LEU A 173 6.00 10.97 6.59
C LEU A 173 6.63 10.09 5.52
N ASN A 174 5.79 9.44 4.73
CA ASN A 174 6.22 8.65 3.59
C ASN A 174 5.55 9.18 2.33
N PHE A 175 6.24 9.06 1.21
CA PHE A 175 5.75 9.42 -0.11
C PHE A 175 6.22 8.39 -1.13
N ASN A 176 5.31 7.97 -2.02
CA ASN A 176 5.63 7.09 -3.14
C ASN A 176 5.17 7.71 -4.45
N ALA A 177 5.94 7.44 -5.50
CA ALA A 177 5.52 7.60 -6.88
C ALA A 177 5.91 6.35 -7.64
N GLY A 178 4.97 5.74 -8.33
CA GLY A 178 5.15 4.45 -9.00
C GLY A 178 4.58 4.44 -10.40
N MET A 179 5.12 3.53 -11.21
CA MET A 179 4.66 3.26 -12.57
C MET A 179 4.80 1.76 -12.85
N SER A 180 3.80 1.18 -13.49
CA SER A 180 3.87 -0.19 -14.03
C SER A 180 3.69 -0.13 -15.54
N VAL A 181 4.43 -0.96 -16.26
CA VAL A 181 4.36 -1.07 -17.73
C VAL A 181 4.23 -2.54 -18.09
N PHE A 182 3.22 -2.86 -18.89
CA PHE A 182 2.97 -4.20 -19.44
C PHE A 182 3.11 -4.16 -20.95
N PRO A 183 4.31 -4.45 -21.48
CA PRO A 183 4.53 -4.45 -22.93
C PRO A 183 3.74 -5.55 -23.63
N ASN A 184 3.13 -5.23 -24.76
CA ASN A 184 2.35 -6.18 -25.57
C ASN A 184 1.24 -6.89 -24.81
N ALA A 185 0.60 -6.20 -23.89
CA ALA A 185 -0.48 -6.75 -23.07
C ALA A 185 -1.66 -7.24 -23.93
N HIS A 186 -1.96 -6.54 -25.04
CA HIS A 186 -2.94 -6.97 -26.01
C HIS A 186 -2.68 -6.32 -27.37
N ASP A 187 -2.77 -7.09 -28.49
CA ASP A 187 -2.60 -6.61 -29.87
C ASP A 187 -1.41 -5.65 -30.08
N ASN A 188 -0.26 -5.95 -29.46
CA ASN A 188 0.94 -5.12 -29.41
C ASN A 188 0.74 -3.74 -28.72
N ARG A 189 -0.31 -3.57 -27.94
CA ARG A 189 -0.49 -2.38 -27.09
C ARG A 189 0.27 -2.53 -25.79
N HIS A 190 0.72 -1.40 -25.25
CA HIS A 190 1.32 -1.32 -23.93
C HIS A 190 0.26 -0.80 -22.97
N LEU A 191 0.14 -1.39 -21.77
CA LEU A 191 -0.63 -0.82 -20.68
C LEU A 191 0.30 -0.17 -19.68
N THR A 192 -0.10 0.98 -19.17
CA THR A 192 0.63 1.73 -18.15
C THR A 192 -0.29 2.06 -16.98
N ASN A 193 0.23 1.86 -15.77
CA ASN A 193 -0.45 2.26 -14.55
C ASN A 193 0.50 3.13 -13.74
N ASP A 194 0.06 4.34 -13.42
CA ASP A 194 0.81 5.29 -12.63
C ASP A 194 0.16 5.49 -11.28
N ASN A 195 0.95 5.72 -10.24
CA ASN A 195 0.41 6.05 -8.93
C ASN A 195 1.28 7.04 -8.17
N VAL A 196 0.64 7.76 -7.26
CA VAL A 196 1.31 8.58 -6.25
C VAL A 196 0.57 8.39 -4.93
N GLY A 197 1.32 8.42 -3.84
CA GLY A 197 0.71 8.30 -2.53
C GLY A 197 1.54 8.92 -1.42
N ALA A 198 0.90 9.19 -0.31
CA ALA A 198 1.51 9.71 0.88
C ALA A 198 0.92 9.07 2.14
N SER A 199 1.75 8.91 3.15
CA SER A 199 1.38 8.40 4.47
C SER A 199 1.89 9.32 5.56
N ALA A 200 1.07 9.56 6.57
CA ALA A 200 1.43 10.23 7.79
C ALA A 200 1.20 9.28 8.97
N ILE A 201 2.26 8.95 9.70
CA ILE A 201 2.24 8.04 10.83
C ILE A 201 2.49 8.84 12.10
N TYR A 202 1.58 8.71 13.06
CA TYR A 202 1.71 9.30 14.39
C TYR A 202 1.94 8.22 15.45
N ALA A 203 3.11 8.23 16.09
CA ALA A 203 3.45 7.35 17.19
C ALA A 203 2.75 7.81 18.48
N VAL A 204 1.64 7.17 18.84
CA VAL A 204 0.95 7.38 20.13
C VAL A 204 1.83 6.83 21.26
N SER A 205 2.41 5.66 21.05
CA SER A 205 3.43 5.02 21.88
C SER A 205 4.50 4.37 21.00
N ARG A 206 5.46 3.69 21.63
CA ARG A 206 6.47 2.89 20.89
C ARG A 206 5.85 1.79 20.03
N ASP A 207 4.76 1.21 20.53
CA ASP A 207 4.16 0.01 19.97
C ASP A 207 2.82 0.27 19.30
N PHE A 208 2.32 1.52 19.31
CA PHE A 208 1.02 1.87 18.75
C PHE A 208 1.08 3.13 17.89
N ASN A 209 0.67 3.01 16.63
CA ASN A 209 0.62 4.10 15.66
C ASN A 209 -0.81 4.34 15.17
N LEU A 210 -1.13 5.62 14.96
CA LEU A 210 -2.23 6.07 14.09
C LEU A 210 -1.64 6.40 12.73
N MET A 211 -2.39 6.10 11.67
CA MET A 211 -1.94 6.27 10.30
C MET A 211 -3.02 6.95 9.47
N LEU A 212 -2.60 7.78 8.55
CA LEU A 212 -3.46 8.33 7.51
C LEU A 212 -2.71 8.23 6.18
N GLU A 213 -3.30 7.54 5.22
CA GLU A 213 -2.72 7.34 3.91
C GLU A 213 -3.62 7.89 2.82
N THR A 214 -3.03 8.35 1.75
CA THR A 214 -3.72 8.71 0.52
C THR A 214 -2.99 8.11 -0.66
N LEU A 215 -3.75 7.58 -1.60
CA LEU A 215 -3.22 7.01 -2.84
C LEU A 215 -4.08 7.48 -4.00
N ALA A 216 -3.46 7.91 -5.09
CA ALA A 216 -4.12 8.16 -6.37
C ALA A 216 -3.44 7.35 -7.45
N GLY A 217 -4.23 6.79 -8.37
CA GLY A 217 -3.77 5.97 -9.48
C GLY A 217 -4.45 6.35 -10.78
N TRP A 218 -3.72 6.18 -11.88
CA TRP A 218 -4.20 6.29 -13.25
C TRP A 218 -3.90 4.96 -13.92
N ASN A 219 -4.96 4.21 -14.21
CA ASN A 219 -4.84 2.84 -14.69
C ASN A 219 -5.37 2.74 -16.12
N GLU A 220 -4.72 1.92 -16.91
CA GLU A 220 -5.15 1.51 -18.23
C GLU A 220 -5.52 0.03 -18.19
N ASP A 221 -6.72 -0.30 -18.61
CA ASP A 221 -7.25 -1.66 -18.71
C ASP A 221 -7.78 -1.93 -20.11
N ILE A 222 -7.86 -3.21 -20.48
CA ILE A 222 -8.45 -3.63 -21.73
C ILE A 222 -9.94 -3.90 -21.48
N ALA A 223 -10.79 -3.17 -22.19
CA ALA A 223 -12.21 -3.41 -22.18
C ALA A 223 -12.70 -3.96 -23.52
N GLU A 224 -13.66 -4.87 -23.48
CA GLU A 224 -14.38 -5.30 -24.68
C GLU A 224 -15.16 -4.11 -25.26
N GLY A 225 -14.88 -3.77 -26.51
CA GLY A 225 -15.59 -2.72 -27.25
C GLY A 225 -17.07 -3.06 -27.47
N VAL A 226 -17.85 -2.06 -27.90
CA VAL A 226 -19.29 -2.19 -28.18
C VAL A 226 -19.58 -3.26 -29.26
N PHE A 227 -18.61 -3.59 -30.09
CA PHE A 227 -18.63 -4.70 -31.04
C PHE A 227 -17.66 -5.75 -30.56
N ALA A 228 -18.09 -7.02 -30.47
CA ALA A 228 -17.35 -8.18 -29.94
C ALA A 228 -15.98 -8.47 -30.61
N PHE A 229 -15.45 -7.59 -31.42
CA PHE A 229 -14.16 -7.69 -32.12
C PHE A 229 -13.31 -6.41 -31.94
N GLU A 230 -13.75 -5.44 -31.15
CA GLU A 230 -13.04 -4.18 -30.91
C GLU A 230 -12.69 -4.08 -29.43
N GLU A 231 -11.45 -4.32 -29.09
CA GLU A 231 -10.95 -4.06 -27.75
C GLU A 231 -10.41 -2.63 -27.67
N THR A 232 -10.77 -1.93 -26.62
CA THR A 232 -10.35 -0.55 -26.37
C THR A 232 -9.60 -0.47 -25.05
N VAL A 233 -8.60 0.43 -24.99
CA VAL A 233 -7.97 0.77 -23.72
C VAL A 233 -8.89 1.73 -22.98
N GLU A 234 -9.42 1.29 -21.86
CA GLU A 234 -10.13 2.15 -20.91
C GLU A 234 -9.16 2.73 -19.90
N ARG A 235 -9.44 3.96 -19.49
CA ARG A 235 -8.66 4.66 -18.46
C ARG A 235 -9.52 4.94 -17.27
N SER A 236 -9.00 4.57 -16.09
CA SER A 236 -9.63 4.85 -14.81
C SER A 236 -8.74 5.74 -13.95
N THR A 237 -9.35 6.55 -13.11
CA THR A 237 -8.65 7.37 -12.12
C THR A 237 -9.18 7.03 -10.76
N THR A 238 -8.34 6.38 -9.95
CA THR A 238 -8.67 6.02 -8.58
C THR A 238 -8.02 6.97 -7.59
N ALA A 239 -8.71 7.26 -6.50
CA ALA A 239 -8.13 7.95 -5.35
C ALA A 239 -8.81 7.46 -4.07
N ILE A 240 -8.02 7.22 -3.04
CA ILE A 240 -8.50 6.79 -1.72
C ILE A 240 -7.88 7.63 -0.62
N ILE A 241 -8.60 7.71 0.51
CA ILE A 241 -8.07 8.13 1.80
C ILE A 241 -8.31 6.99 2.79
N SER A 242 -7.29 6.65 3.58
CA SER A 242 -7.31 5.46 4.43
C SER A 242 -6.79 5.78 5.83
N PRO A 243 -7.67 6.07 6.81
CA PRO A 243 -7.28 6.08 8.21
C PRO A 243 -7.03 4.65 8.70
N GLY A 244 -5.98 4.47 9.50
CA GLY A 244 -5.58 3.17 10.00
C GLY A 244 -4.87 3.22 11.35
N VAL A 245 -4.68 2.04 11.92
CA VAL A 245 -3.96 1.84 13.17
C VAL A 245 -3.10 0.59 13.05
N ARG A 246 -1.93 0.58 13.75
CA ARG A 246 -1.11 -0.62 13.89
C ARG A 246 -0.53 -0.74 15.29
N TYR A 247 -0.32 -1.97 15.73
CA TYR A 247 0.25 -2.30 17.02
C TYR A 247 1.34 -3.36 16.86
N ALA A 248 2.48 -3.16 17.53
CA ALA A 248 3.60 -4.09 17.53
C ALA A 248 3.69 -4.87 18.85
N PHE A 249 3.86 -6.18 18.73
CA PHE A 249 4.20 -7.08 19.81
C PHE A 249 5.69 -7.43 19.69
N ASN A 250 6.49 -6.91 20.63
CA ASN A 250 7.91 -7.24 20.70
C ASN A 250 8.09 -8.60 21.37
N LEU A 251 8.66 -9.54 20.64
CA LEU A 251 8.83 -10.93 21.04
C LEU A 251 10.28 -11.21 21.45
N PRO A 252 10.56 -12.33 22.13
CA PRO A 252 11.94 -12.75 22.42
C PRO A 252 12.79 -12.89 21.15
N ASN A 253 14.11 -12.78 21.31
CA ASN A 253 15.11 -12.90 20.24
C ASN A 253 14.98 -11.82 19.13
N ASP A 254 14.64 -10.60 19.50
CA ASP A 254 14.48 -9.47 18.60
C ASP A 254 13.46 -9.69 17.46
N ALA A 255 12.51 -10.59 17.68
CA ALA A 255 11.39 -10.76 16.76
C ALA A 255 10.27 -9.76 17.07
N GLN A 256 9.56 -9.32 16.04
CA GLN A 256 8.43 -8.41 16.17
C GLN A 256 7.25 -8.92 15.33
N LEU A 257 6.04 -8.88 15.91
CA LEU A 257 4.78 -9.11 15.21
C LEU A 257 4.02 -7.79 15.18
N VAL A 258 3.70 -7.29 14.00
CA VAL A 258 2.87 -6.09 13.82
C VAL A 258 1.52 -6.51 13.26
N ILE A 259 0.45 -6.04 13.88
CA ILE A 259 -0.91 -6.18 13.34
C ILE A 259 -1.51 -4.80 13.11
N GLY A 260 -2.30 -4.66 12.07
CA GLY A 260 -2.92 -3.40 11.74
C GLY A 260 -4.24 -3.56 11.00
N ALA A 261 -5.01 -2.47 10.99
CA ALA A 261 -6.22 -2.37 10.22
C ALA A 261 -6.44 -0.94 9.73
N ALA A 262 -7.07 -0.79 8.56
CA ALA A 262 -7.45 0.50 8.01
C ALA A 262 -8.82 0.43 7.33
N LEU A 263 -9.37 1.62 7.06
CA LEU A 263 -10.65 1.82 6.37
C LEU A 263 -10.42 2.71 5.14
N PRO A 264 -10.02 2.15 4.00
CA PRO A 264 -9.93 2.89 2.75
C PRO A 264 -11.34 3.37 2.32
N ILE A 265 -11.41 4.61 1.87
CA ILE A 265 -12.61 5.27 1.39
C ILE A 265 -12.30 5.85 0.02
N GLY A 266 -13.09 5.49 -0.97
CA GLY A 266 -12.95 5.99 -2.33
C GLY A 266 -13.32 7.46 -2.46
N LEU A 267 -12.56 8.19 -3.26
CA LEU A 267 -12.75 9.62 -3.51
C LEU A 267 -13.15 9.91 -4.95
N THR A 268 -13.06 8.92 -5.83
CA THR A 268 -13.43 9.02 -7.26
C THR A 268 -14.46 7.95 -7.62
N SER A 269 -15.13 8.11 -8.76
CA SER A 269 -16.13 7.14 -9.26
C SER A 269 -15.54 5.78 -9.62
N ASP A 270 -14.25 5.73 -9.91
CA ASP A 270 -13.55 4.53 -10.34
C ASP A 270 -12.87 3.81 -9.15
N SER A 271 -12.89 4.44 -7.98
CA SER A 271 -12.43 3.82 -6.73
C SER A 271 -13.50 2.90 -6.14
N PRO A 272 -13.12 1.88 -5.35
CA PRO A 272 -14.06 1.23 -4.45
C PRO A 272 -14.82 2.24 -3.59
N ASP A 273 -16.09 1.99 -3.28
CA ASP A 273 -16.87 2.91 -2.44
C ASP A 273 -16.22 3.06 -1.06
N TRP A 274 -15.83 1.93 -0.48
CA TRP A 274 -15.08 1.81 0.77
C TRP A 274 -14.47 0.41 0.89
N GLY A 275 -13.60 0.23 1.87
CA GLY A 275 -12.99 -1.07 2.11
C GLY A 275 -12.58 -1.27 3.57
N MET A 276 -12.04 -2.45 3.83
CA MET A 276 -11.30 -2.80 5.03
C MET A 276 -9.93 -3.32 4.63
N PHE A 277 -8.92 -2.98 5.38
CA PHE A 277 -7.59 -3.49 5.16
C PHE A 277 -7.06 -4.10 6.45
N PHE A 278 -6.60 -5.35 6.38
CA PHE A 278 -5.94 -6.02 7.49
C PHE A 278 -4.48 -6.29 7.15
N TYR A 279 -3.64 -6.01 8.12
CA TYR A 279 -2.20 -6.13 8.02
C TYR A 279 -1.66 -7.04 9.11
N CYS A 280 -0.74 -7.92 8.73
CA CYS A 280 0.03 -8.71 9.66
C CYS A 280 1.46 -8.86 9.13
N SER A 281 2.43 -8.42 9.89
CA SER A 281 3.84 -8.58 9.56
C SER A 281 4.55 -9.29 10.70
N PHE A 282 5.44 -10.20 10.35
CA PHE A 282 6.31 -10.89 11.28
C PHE A 282 7.76 -10.76 10.85
N GLU A 283 8.53 -10.11 11.68
CA GLU A 283 9.96 -9.88 11.47
C GLU A 283 10.78 -10.67 12.49
N HIS A 284 11.82 -11.34 12.03
CA HIS A 284 12.71 -12.08 12.94
C HIS A 284 14.12 -12.23 12.37
N PRO A 285 15.16 -12.29 13.24
CA PRO A 285 16.51 -12.63 12.83
C PRO A 285 16.59 -14.06 12.27
N PHE A 286 17.22 -14.25 11.11
CA PHE A 286 17.57 -15.58 10.59
C PHE A 286 19.05 -15.91 10.80
N VAL A 287 19.87 -14.92 11.15
CA VAL A 287 21.26 -15.11 11.60
C VAL A 287 21.31 -14.75 13.09
N ARG A 288 21.71 -15.69 13.94
CA ARG A 288 21.98 -15.38 15.35
C ARG A 288 23.19 -14.45 15.42
N THR A 289 22.97 -13.18 15.63
CA THR A 289 24.03 -12.27 16.09
C THR A 289 24.35 -12.65 17.53
N GLU A 290 25.61 -13.05 17.79
CA GLU A 290 26.04 -13.19 19.18
C GLU A 290 25.80 -11.86 19.92
N PRO A 291 25.31 -11.90 21.16
CA PRO A 291 25.06 -10.69 21.93
C PRO A 291 26.34 -9.86 21.96
N ARG A 292 26.31 -8.63 21.47
CA ARG A 292 27.43 -7.69 21.61
C ARG A 292 27.80 -7.61 23.08
N GLN A 293 28.95 -8.17 23.45
CA GLN A 293 29.53 -7.92 24.76
C GLN A 293 29.82 -6.42 24.82
N ILE A 294 29.01 -5.71 25.59
CA ILE A 294 29.30 -4.31 25.96
C ILE A 294 30.56 -4.36 26.82
N LYS A 295 31.68 -3.91 26.25
CA LYS A 295 32.92 -3.64 26.99
C LYS A 295 32.86 -2.24 27.56
#